data_7139e088d1bd528e1426bb6c8a0564e9
#
_entry.id   7139e088d1bd528e1426bb6c8a0564e9
#
_cell.length_a   1.000
_cell.length_b   1.000
_cell.length_c   1.000
_cell.angle_alpha   90.00
_cell.angle_beta   90.00
_cell.angle_gamma   90.00
#
_symmetry.space_group_name_H-M   'P 1'
#
loop_
_entity.id
_entity.type
_entity.pdbx_description
1 polymer ?
#
loop_
_entity_poly.entity_id
_entity_poly.type
_entity_poly.pdbx_seq_one_letter_code
_entity_poly.pdbx_strand_id
1 'polypeptide(L)'
;MALTEPVYPPLIMPDSVERERVTIWSKGVALDADLYRPRAVPTSTPGVVLCHGWGGSKLTCERYAALFAEAGMIALTFTQATWFGSGPHLRMRAQHPVSDAPADESPEAHRVRDVVDPFDWLHNFRAAVDYLEGEPGVDRERIGAWGTSFGGGVAMHSAANDRRIRALSVQVAYVASLAGPQLAHANQRAIDSARGTYDPIADGFDVMPGLAGFTDFARWTQYDVLGQLDRLSVPTVMLDAGKEELFSIADHCGRAYEILKAKPGQITRYEVIPDIDHYGIYFDGYARSSQVAVDWFRDHL
;
A
#
# COMPACT_ATOMS: atom_id res chain seq x y z
N MET A 1 -16.94 -17.20 -6.15
CA MET A 1 -16.79 -16.24 -7.27
C MET A 1 -15.69 -15.29 -6.82
N ALA A 2 -14.54 -15.21 -7.52
CA ALA A 2 -13.51 -14.27 -7.14
C ALA A 2 -14.07 -12.84 -7.30
N LEU A 3 -13.88 -11.98 -6.30
CA LEU A 3 -14.19 -10.57 -6.42
C LEU A 3 -13.23 -10.02 -7.49
N THR A 4 -13.76 -9.70 -8.65
CA THR A 4 -12.98 -8.96 -9.64
C THR A 4 -12.98 -7.49 -9.24
N GLU A 5 -11.81 -6.86 -9.29
CA GLU A 5 -11.71 -5.40 -9.06
C GLU A 5 -12.74 -4.68 -9.94
N PRO A 6 -13.54 -3.77 -9.39
CA PRO A 6 -14.52 -3.04 -10.17
C PRO A 6 -13.83 -2.15 -11.23
N VAL A 7 -14.48 -1.93 -12.33
CA VAL A 7 -14.04 -0.93 -13.31
C VAL A 7 -14.25 0.45 -12.71
N TYR A 8 -13.19 1.10 -12.28
CA TYR A 8 -13.24 2.44 -11.69
C TYR A 8 -13.68 3.49 -12.73
N PRO A 9 -14.31 4.58 -12.29
CA PRO A 9 -14.58 5.70 -13.17
C PRO A 9 -13.28 6.21 -13.80
N PRO A 10 -13.25 6.49 -15.11
CA PRO A 10 -12.04 6.91 -15.80
C PRO A 10 -11.53 8.24 -15.24
N LEU A 11 -10.21 8.39 -15.21
CA LEU A 11 -9.59 9.67 -14.89
C LEU A 11 -9.89 10.68 -16.01
N ILE A 12 -10.46 11.81 -15.62
CA ILE A 12 -10.48 13.03 -16.45
C ILE A 12 -9.32 13.88 -15.95
N MET A 13 -8.27 13.96 -16.75
CA MET A 13 -7.06 14.71 -16.36
C MET A 13 -7.36 16.21 -16.33
N PRO A 14 -7.13 16.90 -15.19
CA PRO A 14 -7.25 18.35 -15.15
C PRO A 14 -6.21 19.04 -16.07
N ASP A 15 -6.60 20.10 -16.76
CA ASP A 15 -5.70 20.86 -17.65
C ASP A 15 -4.46 21.41 -16.92
N SER A 16 -4.58 21.66 -15.62
CA SER A 16 -3.53 22.15 -14.75
C SER A 16 -2.50 21.11 -14.34
N VAL A 17 -2.74 19.81 -14.65
CA VAL A 17 -1.93 18.67 -14.22
C VAL A 17 -1.26 18.02 -15.42
N GLU A 18 -0.04 17.57 -15.23
CA GLU A 18 0.67 16.67 -16.14
C GLU A 18 0.94 15.34 -15.47
N ARG A 19 0.93 14.27 -16.27
CA ARG A 19 1.23 12.90 -15.88
C ARG A 19 2.44 12.41 -16.66
N GLU A 20 3.41 11.85 -15.96
CA GLU A 20 4.57 11.20 -16.53
C GLU A 20 4.65 9.75 -16.05
N ARG A 21 4.82 8.80 -16.98
CA ARG A 21 5.09 7.41 -16.61
C ARG A 21 6.55 7.26 -16.24
N VAL A 22 6.79 6.72 -15.04
CA VAL A 22 8.12 6.54 -14.47
C VAL A 22 8.34 5.09 -14.01
N THR A 23 9.59 4.73 -13.76
CA THR A 23 9.96 3.42 -13.22
C THR A 23 10.63 3.60 -11.88
N ILE A 24 10.11 2.92 -10.86
CA ILE A 24 10.73 2.86 -9.54
C ILE A 24 11.44 1.51 -9.41
N TRP A 25 12.67 1.50 -8.93
CA TRP A 25 13.41 0.27 -8.68
C TRP A 25 13.33 -0.13 -7.20
N SER A 26 12.73 -1.30 -6.93
CA SER A 26 12.65 -1.89 -5.60
C SER A 26 13.32 -3.26 -5.60
N LYS A 27 14.42 -3.41 -4.87
CA LYS A 27 15.17 -4.69 -4.77
C LYS A 27 15.47 -5.33 -6.14
N GLY A 28 15.78 -4.50 -7.14
CA GLY A 28 16.06 -4.95 -8.51
C GLY A 28 14.82 -5.26 -9.36
N VAL A 29 13.61 -5.05 -8.84
CA VAL A 29 12.36 -5.20 -9.59
C VAL A 29 11.87 -3.82 -10.02
N ALA A 30 11.51 -3.70 -11.31
CA ALA A 30 10.92 -2.49 -11.86
C ALA A 30 9.44 -2.40 -11.48
N LEU A 31 9.04 -1.32 -10.82
CA LEU A 31 7.65 -0.99 -10.52
C LEU A 31 7.14 0.00 -11.56
N ASP A 32 5.98 -0.29 -12.14
CA ASP A 32 5.28 0.62 -13.04
C ASP A 32 4.60 1.72 -12.22
N ALA A 33 4.98 2.98 -12.48
CA ALA A 33 4.56 4.12 -11.70
C ALA A 33 4.16 5.31 -12.58
N ASP A 34 3.35 6.21 -12.03
CA ASP A 34 3.01 7.48 -12.65
C ASP A 34 3.20 8.62 -11.65
N LEU A 35 3.85 9.66 -12.13
CA LEU A 35 4.06 10.90 -11.42
C LEU A 35 3.11 11.97 -11.95
N TYR A 36 2.38 12.61 -11.05
CA TYR A 36 1.43 13.67 -11.35
C TYR A 36 1.95 14.98 -10.75
N ARG A 37 2.00 16.05 -11.53
CA ARG A 37 2.48 17.36 -11.08
C ARG A 37 1.59 18.49 -11.54
N PRO A 38 1.49 19.57 -10.77
CA PRO A 38 0.97 20.82 -11.31
C PRO A 38 1.86 21.26 -12.50
N ARG A 39 1.30 21.79 -13.56
CA ARG A 39 2.09 22.35 -14.69
C ARG A 39 2.97 23.51 -14.27
N ALA A 40 2.56 24.28 -13.27
CA ALA A 40 3.34 25.32 -12.63
C ALA A 40 3.79 24.84 -11.26
N VAL A 41 4.98 24.22 -11.20
CA VAL A 41 5.54 23.68 -9.95
C VAL A 41 6.38 24.76 -9.26
N PRO A 42 6.03 25.21 -8.03
CA PRO A 42 6.95 25.99 -7.20
C PRO A 42 8.22 25.16 -6.88
N THR A 43 9.30 25.85 -6.52
CA THR A 43 10.59 25.21 -6.19
C THR A 43 10.57 24.33 -4.94
N SER A 44 9.48 24.37 -4.18
CA SER A 44 9.29 23.59 -2.93
C SER A 44 7.81 23.21 -2.83
N THR A 45 7.49 22.00 -3.29
CA THR A 45 6.12 21.50 -3.42
C THR A 45 5.96 20.25 -2.55
N PRO A 46 4.88 20.12 -1.74
CA PRO A 46 4.63 18.89 -1.00
C PRO A 46 4.51 17.69 -1.92
N GLY A 47 5.02 16.54 -1.47
CA GLY A 47 4.89 15.28 -2.20
C GLY A 47 3.96 14.29 -1.51
N VAL A 48 3.21 13.47 -2.25
CA VAL A 48 2.35 12.42 -1.69
C VAL A 48 2.58 11.10 -2.44
N VAL A 49 2.92 10.03 -1.71
CA VAL A 49 2.99 8.67 -2.25
C VAL A 49 1.65 7.97 -2.01
N LEU A 50 1.10 7.34 -3.06
CA LEU A 50 -0.18 6.65 -3.01
C LEU A 50 0.00 5.13 -3.20
N CYS A 51 -0.61 4.35 -2.29
CA CYS A 51 -0.55 2.89 -2.27
C CYS A 51 -1.95 2.29 -2.52
N HIS A 52 -2.09 1.49 -3.58
CA HIS A 52 -3.32 0.77 -3.91
C HIS A 52 -3.60 -0.40 -2.96
N GLY A 53 -4.82 -0.91 -2.96
CA GLY A 53 -5.24 -2.09 -2.21
C GLY A 53 -4.85 -3.42 -2.86
N TRP A 54 -5.21 -4.52 -2.20
CA TRP A 54 -5.02 -5.89 -2.71
C TRP A 54 -5.72 -6.05 -4.07
N GLY A 55 -5.01 -6.57 -5.06
CA GLY A 55 -5.52 -6.76 -6.42
C GLY A 55 -5.53 -5.52 -7.29
N GLY A 56 -5.27 -4.33 -6.72
CA GLY A 56 -5.25 -3.06 -7.43
C GLY A 56 -3.94 -2.80 -8.20
N SER A 57 -3.88 -1.59 -8.75
CA SER A 57 -2.72 -1.08 -9.47
C SER A 57 -2.59 0.43 -9.26
N LYS A 58 -1.58 1.05 -9.86
CA LYS A 58 -1.45 2.52 -9.88
C LYS A 58 -2.72 3.23 -10.37
N LEU A 59 -3.51 2.55 -11.22
CA LEU A 59 -4.76 3.12 -11.78
C LEU A 59 -5.88 3.23 -10.73
N THR A 60 -5.88 2.38 -9.69
CA THR A 60 -6.80 2.52 -8.56
C THR A 60 -6.64 3.87 -7.86
N CYS A 61 -5.43 4.43 -7.87
CA CYS A 61 -5.06 5.67 -7.18
C CYS A 61 -5.07 6.89 -8.11
N GLU A 62 -5.19 6.73 -9.43
CA GLU A 62 -4.93 7.80 -10.41
C GLU A 62 -5.81 9.05 -10.22
N ARG A 63 -7.10 8.87 -9.87
CA ARG A 63 -8.02 9.99 -9.65
C ARG A 63 -7.65 10.81 -8.42
N TYR A 64 -7.19 10.16 -7.35
CA TYR A 64 -6.68 10.82 -6.15
C TYR A 64 -5.38 11.56 -6.43
N ALA A 65 -4.46 10.93 -7.17
CA ALA A 65 -3.18 11.53 -7.53
C ALA A 65 -3.36 12.79 -8.40
N ALA A 66 -4.24 12.73 -9.40
CA ALA A 66 -4.55 13.89 -10.23
C ALA A 66 -5.18 15.03 -9.40
N LEU A 67 -6.07 14.70 -8.46
CA LEU A 67 -6.69 15.69 -7.57
C LEU A 67 -5.66 16.30 -6.60
N PHE A 68 -4.73 15.52 -6.06
CA PHE A 68 -3.64 16.05 -5.22
C PHE A 68 -2.73 16.96 -6.02
N ALA A 69 -2.43 16.62 -7.29
CA ALA A 69 -1.65 17.48 -8.16
C ALA A 69 -2.40 18.77 -8.51
N GLU A 70 -3.70 18.72 -8.80
CA GLU A 70 -4.53 19.91 -8.99
C GLU A 70 -4.58 20.77 -7.71
N ALA A 71 -4.49 20.15 -6.54
CA ALA A 71 -4.41 20.82 -5.24
C ALA A 71 -3.02 21.41 -4.92
N GLY A 72 -2.03 21.29 -5.83
CA GLY A 72 -0.71 21.89 -5.70
C GLY A 72 0.35 20.96 -5.09
N MET A 73 0.17 19.65 -5.12
CA MET A 73 1.13 18.65 -4.62
C MET A 73 1.76 17.87 -5.78
N ILE A 74 2.91 17.24 -5.58
CA ILE A 74 3.45 16.23 -6.51
C ILE A 74 3.02 14.86 -5.99
N ALA A 75 2.27 14.11 -6.80
CA ALA A 75 1.71 12.82 -6.38
C ALA A 75 2.31 11.67 -7.17
N LEU A 76 2.69 10.59 -6.49
CA LEU A 76 3.31 9.40 -7.08
C LEU A 76 2.42 8.17 -6.81
N THR A 77 1.93 7.54 -7.88
CA THR A 77 1.26 6.25 -7.83
C THR A 77 2.17 5.17 -8.39
N PHE A 78 2.06 3.95 -7.88
CA PHE A 78 2.82 2.82 -8.40
C PHE A 78 2.02 1.52 -8.23
N THR A 79 2.36 0.54 -9.06
CA THR A 79 1.85 -0.83 -8.93
C THR A 79 2.87 -1.66 -8.17
N GLN A 80 2.43 -2.44 -7.21
CA GLN A 80 3.28 -3.33 -6.43
C GLN A 80 4.04 -4.33 -7.32
N ALA A 81 5.24 -4.74 -6.92
CA ALA A 81 5.97 -5.82 -7.57
C ALA A 81 5.06 -7.05 -7.73
N THR A 82 5.28 -7.81 -8.78
CA THR A 82 4.51 -8.98 -9.22
C THR A 82 3.12 -8.68 -9.82
N TRP A 83 2.53 -7.51 -9.57
CA TRP A 83 1.23 -7.10 -10.10
C TRP A 83 1.34 -6.44 -11.48
N PHE A 84 0.18 -6.25 -12.12
CA PHE A 84 0.04 -5.74 -13.50
C PHE A 84 0.95 -4.53 -13.78
N GLY A 85 1.75 -4.65 -14.84
CA GLY A 85 2.68 -3.59 -15.28
C GLY A 85 4.05 -3.65 -14.61
N SER A 86 4.14 -4.11 -13.37
CA SER A 86 5.41 -4.23 -12.63
C SER A 86 6.13 -5.56 -12.88
N GLY A 87 7.42 -5.61 -12.55
CA GLY A 87 8.25 -6.81 -12.71
C GLY A 87 7.83 -7.97 -11.81
N PRO A 88 8.12 -9.23 -12.21
CA PRO A 88 7.88 -10.41 -11.39
C PRO A 88 8.97 -10.60 -10.33
N HIS A 89 8.67 -11.33 -9.27
CA HIS A 89 9.71 -11.97 -8.46
C HIS A 89 10.22 -13.23 -9.14
N LEU A 90 11.47 -13.60 -8.84
CA LEU A 90 12.05 -14.86 -9.24
C LEU A 90 12.12 -15.79 -8.03
N ARG A 91 11.67 -17.02 -8.20
CA ARG A 91 11.81 -18.09 -7.21
C ARG A 91 12.61 -19.23 -7.82
N MET A 92 13.53 -19.79 -7.05
CA MET A 92 14.27 -20.96 -7.47
C MET A 92 13.31 -22.11 -7.78
N ARG A 93 13.57 -22.84 -8.85
CA ARG A 93 12.75 -23.98 -9.28
C ARG A 93 12.83 -25.16 -8.33
N ALA A 94 13.97 -25.34 -7.69
CA ALA A 94 14.18 -26.38 -6.71
C ALA A 94 14.86 -25.79 -5.48
N GLN A 95 14.63 -26.42 -4.31
CA GLN A 95 15.41 -26.13 -3.12
C GLN A 95 16.81 -26.73 -3.35
N HIS A 96 17.82 -25.88 -3.35
CA HIS A 96 19.19 -26.32 -3.37
C HIS A 96 19.69 -26.45 -1.91
N PRO A 97 20.19 -27.61 -1.49
CA PRO A 97 20.89 -27.70 -0.22
C PRO A 97 22.07 -26.74 -0.20
N VAL A 98 22.51 -26.34 0.97
CA VAL A 98 23.74 -25.55 1.13
C VAL A 98 24.85 -26.22 0.35
N SER A 99 25.47 -25.48 -0.55
CA SER A 99 26.50 -25.96 -1.49
C SER A 99 27.66 -25.00 -1.49
N ASP A 100 28.85 -25.50 -1.70
CA ASP A 100 30.07 -24.73 -1.94
C ASP A 100 30.20 -24.30 -3.41
N ALA A 101 29.12 -24.38 -4.17
CA ALA A 101 29.08 -24.00 -5.59
C ALA A 101 29.44 -22.51 -5.76
N PRO A 102 30.11 -22.15 -6.87
CA PRO A 102 30.44 -20.76 -7.18
C PRO A 102 29.21 -19.87 -7.23
N ALA A 103 29.33 -18.62 -6.78
CA ALA A 103 28.24 -17.65 -6.71
C ALA A 103 27.70 -17.18 -8.08
N ASP A 104 28.36 -17.55 -9.16
CA ASP A 104 28.05 -17.17 -10.55
C ASP A 104 27.28 -18.23 -11.35
N GLU A 105 26.79 -19.29 -10.71
CA GLU A 105 25.88 -20.23 -11.35
C GLU A 105 24.56 -19.53 -11.76
N SER A 106 24.05 -19.88 -12.94
CA SER A 106 22.76 -19.42 -13.44
C SER A 106 21.68 -20.46 -13.14
N PRO A 107 21.01 -20.40 -11.99
CA PRO A 107 20.01 -21.38 -11.61
C PRO A 107 18.72 -21.20 -12.42
N GLU A 108 17.97 -22.31 -12.60
CA GLU A 108 16.60 -22.22 -13.11
C GLU A 108 15.68 -21.55 -12.10
N ALA A 109 14.95 -20.53 -12.54
CA ALA A 109 14.01 -19.80 -11.69
C ALA A 109 12.63 -19.66 -12.36
N HIS A 110 11.59 -19.64 -11.57
CA HIS A 110 10.23 -19.31 -12.00
C HIS A 110 9.92 -17.82 -11.77
N ARG A 111 9.19 -17.24 -12.71
CA ARG A 111 8.58 -15.92 -12.53
C ARG A 111 7.30 -16.09 -11.74
N VAL A 112 7.24 -15.44 -10.58
CA VAL A 112 6.07 -15.43 -9.72
C VAL A 112 5.33 -14.11 -9.90
N ARG A 113 4.01 -14.18 -10.05
CA ARG A 113 3.13 -13.05 -10.27
C ARG A 113 1.95 -13.10 -9.28
N ASP A 114 1.30 -11.96 -9.14
CA ASP A 114 0.06 -11.78 -8.38
C ASP A 114 0.19 -12.21 -6.91
N VAL A 115 1.35 -11.89 -6.31
CA VAL A 115 1.65 -12.23 -4.91
C VAL A 115 1.49 -11.01 -4.01
N VAL A 116 0.79 -11.21 -2.89
CA VAL A 116 0.73 -10.25 -1.80
C VAL A 116 1.65 -10.74 -0.67
N ASP A 117 2.83 -10.11 -0.58
CA ASP A 117 3.74 -10.25 0.56
C ASP A 117 3.81 -8.88 1.26
N PRO A 118 3.33 -8.76 2.51
CA PRO A 118 3.29 -7.48 3.20
C PRO A 118 4.66 -6.80 3.29
N PHE A 119 5.74 -7.57 3.44
CA PHE A 119 7.10 -7.00 3.54
C PHE A 119 7.63 -6.52 2.19
N ASP A 120 7.30 -7.19 1.10
CA ASP A 120 7.63 -6.69 -0.24
C ASP A 120 6.86 -5.40 -0.53
N TRP A 121 5.59 -5.31 -0.12
CA TRP A 121 4.79 -4.09 -0.26
C TRP A 121 5.36 -2.93 0.56
N LEU A 122 5.83 -3.19 1.78
CA LEU A 122 6.52 -2.19 2.59
C LEU A 122 7.83 -1.71 1.93
N HIS A 123 8.63 -2.63 1.36
CA HIS A 123 9.83 -2.27 0.61
C HIS A 123 9.53 -1.46 -0.65
N ASN A 124 8.49 -1.83 -1.39
CA ASN A 124 8.07 -1.11 -2.59
C ASN A 124 7.57 0.28 -2.25
N PHE A 125 6.79 0.42 -1.17
CA PHE A 125 6.33 1.72 -0.69
C PHE A 125 7.51 2.61 -0.28
N ARG A 126 8.49 2.06 0.44
CA ARG A 126 9.71 2.79 0.78
C ARG A 126 10.47 3.24 -0.47
N ALA A 127 10.64 2.37 -1.46
CA ALA A 127 11.27 2.74 -2.73
C ALA A 127 10.53 3.88 -3.45
N ALA A 128 9.18 3.92 -3.33
CA ALA A 128 8.39 5.02 -3.85
C ALA A 128 8.61 6.33 -3.06
N VAL A 129 8.78 6.25 -1.74
CA VAL A 129 9.17 7.41 -0.92
C VAL A 129 10.58 7.89 -1.29
N ASP A 130 11.55 6.97 -1.46
CA ASP A 130 12.91 7.28 -1.89
C ASP A 130 12.92 7.97 -3.26
N TYR A 131 12.10 7.48 -4.20
CA TYR A 131 11.93 8.08 -5.53
C TYR A 131 11.38 9.51 -5.44
N LEU A 132 10.27 9.68 -4.70
CA LEU A 132 9.61 10.98 -4.57
C LEU A 132 10.50 12.01 -3.85
N GLU A 133 11.25 11.61 -2.83
CA GLU A 133 12.23 12.47 -2.14
C GLU A 133 13.32 12.96 -3.09
N GLY A 134 13.72 12.14 -4.07
CA GLY A 134 14.73 12.50 -5.09
C GLY A 134 14.17 13.33 -6.26
N GLU A 135 12.84 13.50 -6.33
CA GLU A 135 12.18 14.14 -7.46
C GLU A 135 12.36 15.67 -7.43
N PRO A 136 12.80 16.30 -8.55
CA PRO A 136 12.95 17.75 -8.62
C PRO A 136 11.65 18.49 -8.27
N GLY A 137 11.77 19.51 -7.42
CA GLY A 137 10.63 20.33 -6.97
C GLY A 137 9.92 19.81 -5.73
N VAL A 138 10.16 18.57 -5.31
CA VAL A 138 9.59 18.04 -4.06
C VAL A 138 10.30 18.63 -2.84
N ASP A 139 9.51 19.08 -1.90
CA ASP A 139 9.98 19.45 -0.57
C ASP A 139 10.13 18.19 0.31
N ARG A 140 11.37 17.83 0.60
CA ARG A 140 11.71 16.63 1.37
C ARG A 140 11.17 16.64 2.82
N GLU A 141 10.88 17.83 3.35
CA GLU A 141 10.30 17.98 4.69
C GLU A 141 8.75 17.93 4.68
N ARG A 142 8.14 17.82 3.49
CA ARG A 142 6.68 17.80 3.31
C ARG A 142 6.22 16.64 2.43
N ILE A 143 6.53 15.41 2.86
CA ILE A 143 6.11 14.17 2.18
C ILE A 143 4.94 13.55 2.95
N GLY A 144 3.82 13.34 2.27
CA GLY A 144 2.64 12.63 2.75
C GLY A 144 2.55 11.20 2.25
N ALA A 145 1.81 10.39 2.96
CA ALA A 145 1.43 9.04 2.55
C ALA A 145 -0.10 8.91 2.45
N TRP A 146 -0.55 8.34 1.35
CA TRP A 146 -1.95 7.96 1.17
C TRP A 146 -2.06 6.47 0.87
N GLY A 147 -3.08 5.80 1.40
CA GLY A 147 -3.28 4.39 1.11
C GLY A 147 -4.73 3.96 1.23
N THR A 148 -5.09 2.90 0.48
CA THR A 148 -6.45 2.36 0.47
C THR A 148 -6.44 0.85 0.71
N SER A 149 -7.41 0.32 1.47
CA SER A 149 -7.55 -1.10 1.75
C SER A 149 -6.24 -1.69 2.33
N PHE A 150 -5.73 -2.78 1.79
CA PHE A 150 -4.43 -3.33 2.22
C PHE A 150 -3.28 -2.32 2.08
N GLY A 151 -3.28 -1.51 1.01
CA GLY A 151 -2.32 -0.42 0.85
C GLY A 151 -2.43 0.68 1.92
N GLY A 152 -3.60 0.85 2.53
CA GLY A 152 -3.79 1.71 3.70
C GLY A 152 -3.00 1.21 4.93
N GLY A 153 -3.03 -0.10 5.18
CA GLY A 153 -2.19 -0.73 6.21
C GLY A 153 -0.69 -0.57 5.94
N VAL A 154 -0.27 -0.75 4.67
CA VAL A 154 1.12 -0.52 4.23
C VAL A 154 1.55 0.93 4.47
N ALA A 155 0.72 1.90 4.07
CA ALA A 155 1.00 3.32 4.28
C ALA A 155 1.09 3.68 5.77
N MET A 156 0.18 3.14 6.60
CA MET A 156 0.16 3.36 8.05
C MET A 156 1.39 2.76 8.74
N HIS A 157 1.77 1.51 8.40
CA HIS A 157 2.99 0.89 8.89
C HIS A 157 4.23 1.69 8.48
N SER A 158 4.28 2.15 7.23
CA SER A 158 5.41 2.95 6.72
C SER A 158 5.51 4.29 7.43
N ALA A 159 4.40 5.00 7.65
CA ALA A 159 4.38 6.26 8.38
C ALA A 159 4.83 6.12 9.85
N ALA A 160 4.59 4.97 10.47
CA ALA A 160 5.09 4.67 11.81
C ALA A 160 6.61 4.44 11.87
N ASN A 161 7.25 4.10 10.74
CA ASN A 161 8.64 3.67 10.70
C ASN A 161 9.55 4.51 9.78
N ASP A 162 9.00 5.45 9.00
CA ASP A 162 9.76 6.36 8.13
C ASP A 162 9.47 7.83 8.49
N ARG A 163 10.46 8.48 9.08
CA ARG A 163 10.35 9.86 9.59
C ARG A 163 10.20 10.93 8.49
N ARG A 164 10.40 10.57 7.23
CA ARG A 164 10.20 11.47 6.10
C ARG A 164 8.72 11.71 5.83
N ILE A 165 7.87 10.77 6.21
CA ILE A 165 6.42 10.91 6.10
C ILE A 165 5.95 11.86 7.21
N ARG A 166 5.24 12.93 6.84
CA ARG A 166 4.81 14.01 7.73
C ARG A 166 3.29 14.07 7.95
N ALA A 167 2.53 13.49 7.04
CA ALA A 167 1.07 13.37 7.17
C ALA A 167 0.59 12.06 6.55
N LEU A 168 -0.47 11.48 7.10
CA LEU A 168 -1.05 10.22 6.64
C LEU A 168 -2.57 10.38 6.41
N SER A 169 -3.04 9.90 5.26
CA SER A 169 -4.46 9.71 4.98
C SER A 169 -4.69 8.30 4.48
N VAL A 170 -5.58 7.55 5.13
CA VAL A 170 -5.95 6.20 4.70
C VAL A 170 -7.45 6.04 4.59
N GLN A 171 -7.89 5.18 3.69
CA GLN A 171 -9.30 4.84 3.53
C GLN A 171 -9.51 3.34 3.46
N VAL A 172 -10.60 2.87 4.08
CA VAL A 172 -10.99 1.45 4.17
C VAL A 172 -9.79 0.54 4.45
N ALA A 173 -8.93 0.95 5.40
CA ALA A 173 -7.61 0.36 5.55
C ALA A 173 -7.65 -0.96 6.34
N TYR A 174 -7.01 -2.00 5.77
CA TYR A 174 -6.79 -3.27 6.46
C TYR A 174 -5.55 -3.17 7.35
N VAL A 175 -5.74 -3.18 8.68
CA VAL A 175 -4.64 -2.98 9.65
C VAL A 175 -4.60 -4.05 10.75
N ALA A 176 -5.60 -4.92 10.85
CA ALA A 176 -5.61 -5.97 11.86
C ALA A 176 -4.56 -7.06 11.55
N SER A 177 -3.98 -7.59 12.62
CA SER A 177 -3.09 -8.75 12.54
C SER A 177 -3.88 -10.06 12.42
N LEU A 178 -3.22 -11.11 11.88
CA LEU A 178 -3.83 -12.44 11.87
C LEU A 178 -4.13 -12.92 13.30
N ALA A 179 -5.26 -13.60 13.47
CA ALA A 179 -5.68 -14.13 14.75
C ALA A 179 -6.32 -15.53 14.60
N GLY A 180 -6.46 -16.24 15.72
CA GLY A 180 -7.15 -17.53 15.77
C GLY A 180 -6.63 -18.55 14.74
N PRO A 181 -7.54 -19.22 13.98
CA PRO A 181 -7.16 -20.24 13.01
C PRO A 181 -6.25 -19.73 11.89
N GLN A 182 -6.40 -18.47 11.45
CA GLN A 182 -5.55 -17.88 10.43
C GLN A 182 -4.10 -17.73 10.91
N LEU A 183 -3.90 -17.28 12.15
CA LEU A 183 -2.57 -17.20 12.75
C LEU A 183 -1.95 -18.60 12.95
N ALA A 184 -2.74 -19.58 13.38
CA ALA A 184 -2.27 -20.96 13.51
C ALA A 184 -1.82 -21.53 12.16
N HIS A 185 -2.58 -21.30 11.08
CA HIS A 185 -2.22 -21.69 9.72
C HIS A 185 -0.92 -20.98 9.28
N ALA A 186 -0.82 -19.67 9.48
CA ALA A 186 0.38 -18.90 9.12
C ALA A 186 1.64 -19.37 9.87
N ASN A 187 1.51 -19.69 11.16
CA ASN A 187 2.60 -20.25 11.94
C ASN A 187 3.04 -21.63 11.43
N GLN A 188 2.08 -22.50 11.07
CA GLN A 188 2.41 -23.80 10.50
C GLN A 188 3.13 -23.64 9.16
N ARG A 189 2.64 -22.75 8.29
CA ARG A 189 3.32 -22.38 7.04
C ARG A 189 4.75 -21.91 7.27
N ALA A 190 4.98 -21.05 8.27
CA ALA A 190 6.32 -20.56 8.60
C ALA A 190 7.26 -21.69 9.03
N ILE A 191 6.74 -22.63 9.84
CA ILE A 191 7.50 -23.83 10.27
C ILE A 191 7.87 -24.68 9.05
N ASP A 192 6.89 -25.00 8.21
CA ASP A 192 7.09 -25.87 7.06
C ASP A 192 8.03 -25.25 6.03
N SER A 193 7.91 -23.95 5.78
CA SER A 193 8.85 -23.19 4.96
C SER A 193 10.28 -23.25 5.50
N ALA A 194 10.44 -23.01 6.80
CA ALA A 194 11.77 -23.06 7.45
C ALA A 194 12.40 -24.45 7.42
N ARG A 195 11.57 -25.49 7.40
CA ARG A 195 12.02 -26.90 7.32
C ARG A 195 12.22 -27.38 5.88
N GLY A 196 11.92 -26.55 4.89
CA GLY A 196 12.03 -26.91 3.48
C GLY A 196 11.01 -27.95 3.01
N THR A 197 9.88 -28.07 3.70
CA THR A 197 8.79 -29.01 3.31
C THR A 197 7.81 -28.41 2.33
N TYR A 198 7.95 -27.12 2.00
CA TYR A 198 7.23 -26.45 0.93
C TYR A 198 8.07 -26.32 -0.32
N ASP A 199 7.43 -26.53 -1.46
CA ASP A 199 7.95 -26.05 -2.74
C ASP A 199 7.92 -24.50 -2.73
N PRO A 200 9.03 -23.78 -2.96
CA PRO A 200 9.06 -22.32 -3.02
C PRO A 200 8.32 -21.73 -4.22
N ILE A 201 7.61 -22.55 -5.01
CA ILE A 201 6.84 -22.17 -6.20
C ILE A 201 5.34 -22.18 -5.87
N ALA A 202 4.50 -22.23 -6.90
CA ALA A 202 3.04 -22.01 -6.85
C ALA A 202 2.28 -22.74 -5.73
N ASP A 203 2.66 -23.96 -5.40
CA ASP A 203 2.02 -24.73 -4.32
C ASP A 203 2.37 -24.22 -2.91
N GLY A 204 3.34 -23.30 -2.82
CA GLY A 204 3.75 -22.65 -1.59
C GLY A 204 2.91 -21.42 -1.21
N PHE A 205 1.95 -21.00 -2.03
CA PHE A 205 1.14 -19.81 -1.78
C PHE A 205 -0.32 -20.15 -1.50
N ASP A 206 -0.92 -19.40 -0.58
CA ASP A 206 -2.32 -19.55 -0.19
C ASP A 206 -3.21 -18.61 -0.99
N VAL A 207 -4.43 -19.04 -1.25
CA VAL A 207 -5.47 -18.22 -1.87
C VAL A 207 -6.33 -17.60 -0.78
N MET A 208 -6.55 -16.29 -0.85
CA MET A 208 -7.55 -15.60 -0.03
C MET A 208 -8.91 -15.70 -0.73
N PRO A 209 -9.90 -16.35 -0.11
CA PRO A 209 -11.23 -16.45 -0.71
C PRO A 209 -11.81 -15.08 -1.05
N GLY A 210 -12.26 -14.92 -2.29
CA GLY A 210 -12.88 -13.68 -2.76
C GLY A 210 -11.91 -12.62 -3.27
N LEU A 211 -10.59 -12.77 -3.09
CA LEU A 211 -9.58 -11.84 -3.61
C LEU A 211 -8.76 -12.49 -4.73
N ALA A 212 -8.36 -11.68 -5.71
CA ALA A 212 -7.46 -12.14 -6.77
C ALA A 212 -6.02 -12.28 -6.24
N GLY A 213 -5.23 -13.21 -6.82
CA GLY A 213 -3.83 -13.41 -6.47
C GLY A 213 -3.63 -14.34 -5.29
N PHE A 214 -2.41 -14.36 -4.79
CA PHE A 214 -1.92 -15.32 -3.81
C PHE A 214 -1.17 -14.62 -2.69
N THR A 215 -1.13 -15.24 -1.51
CA THR A 215 -0.28 -14.79 -0.42
C THR A 215 0.49 -15.95 0.20
N ASP A 216 1.67 -15.69 0.72
CA ASP A 216 2.38 -16.61 1.61
C ASP A 216 2.11 -16.19 3.06
N PHE A 217 1.16 -16.86 3.72
CA PHE A 217 0.78 -16.54 5.09
C PHE A 217 1.95 -16.64 6.08
N ALA A 218 3.00 -17.41 5.79
CA ALA A 218 4.19 -17.44 6.63
C ALA A 218 4.80 -16.02 6.80
N ARG A 219 4.68 -15.17 5.79
CA ARG A 219 5.17 -13.79 5.81
C ARG A 219 4.32 -12.85 6.67
N TRP A 220 3.06 -13.23 6.95
CA TRP A 220 2.12 -12.39 7.71
C TRP A 220 2.30 -12.52 9.23
N THR A 221 3.00 -13.53 9.72
CA THR A 221 3.18 -13.75 11.16
C THR A 221 3.85 -12.59 11.89
N GLN A 222 4.58 -11.74 11.17
CA GLN A 222 5.30 -10.59 11.71
C GLN A 222 4.72 -9.25 11.22
N TYR A 223 3.68 -9.27 10.37
CA TYR A 223 3.04 -8.06 9.89
C TYR A 223 1.98 -7.61 10.89
N ASP A 224 2.31 -6.61 11.68
CA ASP A 224 1.46 -6.08 12.75
C ASP A 224 1.44 -4.54 12.66
N VAL A 225 0.40 -4.01 12.03
CA VAL A 225 0.22 -2.55 11.87
C VAL A 225 -0.20 -1.91 13.18
N LEU A 226 -1.16 -2.52 13.89
CA LEU A 226 -1.68 -1.97 15.15
C LEU A 226 -0.59 -1.91 16.22
N GLY A 227 0.30 -2.91 16.29
CA GLY A 227 1.44 -2.93 17.21
C GLY A 227 2.53 -1.90 16.91
N GLN A 228 2.50 -1.24 15.73
CA GLN A 228 3.43 -0.16 15.36
C GLN A 228 2.89 1.24 15.68
N LEU A 229 1.62 1.39 16.05
CA LEU A 229 0.97 2.69 16.20
C LEU A 229 1.56 3.56 17.33
N ASP A 230 2.24 2.97 18.31
CA ASP A 230 2.99 3.73 19.31
C ASP A 230 4.07 4.62 18.67
N ARG A 231 4.63 4.21 17.53
CA ARG A 231 5.63 4.97 16.76
C ARG A 231 5.01 6.01 15.83
N LEU A 232 3.74 5.85 15.45
CA LEU A 232 3.06 6.76 14.53
C LEU A 232 2.78 8.10 15.24
N SER A 233 3.53 9.14 14.89
CA SER A 233 3.44 10.46 15.54
C SER A 233 2.96 11.57 14.59
N VAL A 234 2.71 11.25 13.32
CA VAL A 234 2.28 12.22 12.31
C VAL A 234 0.76 12.41 12.33
N PRO A 235 0.27 13.59 11.93
CA PRO A 235 -1.17 13.79 11.71
C PRO A 235 -1.76 12.69 10.83
N THR A 236 -2.84 12.06 11.29
CA THR A 236 -3.43 10.89 10.64
C THR A 236 -4.94 11.02 10.50
N VAL A 237 -5.46 10.92 9.26
CA VAL A 237 -6.90 10.79 8.98
C VAL A 237 -7.21 9.41 8.44
N MET A 238 -8.29 8.83 8.93
CA MET A 238 -8.80 7.53 8.52
C MET A 238 -10.25 7.66 8.10
N LEU A 239 -10.62 7.01 6.98
CA LEU A 239 -11.98 6.97 6.47
C LEU A 239 -12.40 5.52 6.26
N ASP A 240 -13.63 5.18 6.65
CA ASP A 240 -14.20 3.87 6.40
C ASP A 240 -15.57 3.95 5.69
N ALA A 241 -15.94 2.83 5.10
CA ALA A 241 -17.24 2.59 4.50
C ALA A 241 -18.23 2.13 5.58
N GLY A 242 -19.42 2.73 5.63
CA GLY A 242 -20.43 2.39 6.66
C GLY A 242 -21.05 1.01 6.48
N LYS A 243 -20.98 0.45 5.26
CA LYS A 243 -21.44 -0.91 4.91
C LYS A 243 -20.26 -1.79 4.49
N GLU A 244 -19.10 -1.62 5.14
CA GLU A 244 -17.90 -2.44 4.88
C GLU A 244 -18.23 -3.95 5.03
N GLU A 245 -18.00 -4.71 3.95
CA GLU A 245 -18.37 -6.12 3.89
C GLU A 245 -17.18 -7.08 3.90
N LEU A 246 -15.94 -6.57 3.71
CA LEU A 246 -14.74 -7.42 3.65
C LEU A 246 -14.17 -7.68 5.04
N PHE A 247 -14.33 -6.73 5.96
CA PHE A 247 -13.81 -6.84 7.32
C PHE A 247 -14.52 -5.88 8.30
N SER A 248 -14.34 -6.11 9.59
CA SER A 248 -14.89 -5.24 10.64
C SER A 248 -14.13 -3.92 10.72
N ILE A 249 -14.77 -2.77 10.44
CA ILE A 249 -14.14 -1.46 10.62
C ILE A 249 -13.73 -1.20 12.07
N ALA A 250 -14.47 -1.78 13.05
CA ALA A 250 -14.16 -1.64 14.46
C ALA A 250 -12.84 -2.30 14.86
N ASP A 251 -12.44 -3.37 14.17
CA ASP A 251 -11.18 -4.10 14.40
C ASP A 251 -10.02 -3.52 13.58
N HIS A 252 -10.30 -2.65 12.60
CA HIS A 252 -9.34 -2.03 11.70
C HIS A 252 -9.15 -0.53 11.99
N CYS A 253 -9.65 0.37 11.15
CA CYS A 253 -9.45 1.81 11.35
C CYS A 253 -10.08 2.34 12.66
N GLY A 254 -11.23 1.79 13.07
CA GLY A 254 -11.83 2.12 14.36
C GLY A 254 -10.90 1.80 15.53
N ARG A 255 -10.27 0.61 15.51
CA ARG A 255 -9.28 0.22 16.53
C ARG A 255 -8.03 1.10 16.49
N ALA A 256 -7.52 1.37 15.29
CA ALA A 256 -6.37 2.25 15.09
C ALA A 256 -6.66 3.67 15.62
N TYR A 257 -7.86 4.19 15.35
CA TYR A 257 -8.27 5.49 15.85
C TYR A 257 -8.28 5.56 17.38
N GLU A 258 -8.85 4.55 18.06
CA GLU A 258 -8.88 4.54 19.53
C GLU A 258 -7.47 4.49 20.15
N ILE A 259 -6.54 3.75 19.53
CA ILE A 259 -5.13 3.70 19.94
C ILE A 259 -4.48 5.09 19.76
N LEU A 260 -4.63 5.69 18.58
CA LEU A 260 -4.00 6.98 18.27
C LEU A 260 -4.60 8.13 19.12
N LYS A 261 -5.91 8.17 19.26
CA LYS A 261 -6.63 9.17 20.06
C LYS A 261 -6.21 9.17 21.52
N ALA A 262 -5.81 8.03 22.06
CA ALA A 262 -5.34 7.91 23.43
C ALA A 262 -3.91 8.47 23.63
N LYS A 263 -3.16 8.74 22.55
CA LYS A 263 -1.79 9.27 22.63
C LYS A 263 -1.79 10.77 22.88
N PRO A 264 -1.06 11.27 23.88
CA PRO A 264 -0.96 12.70 24.13
C PRO A 264 -0.39 13.47 22.91
N GLY A 265 -1.08 14.52 22.48
CA GLY A 265 -0.64 15.38 21.38
C GLY A 265 -0.81 14.81 19.97
N GLN A 266 -1.35 13.60 19.83
CA GLN A 266 -1.59 13.01 18.53
C GLN A 266 -2.75 13.72 17.80
N ILE A 267 -2.49 14.21 16.60
CA ILE A 267 -3.52 14.75 15.72
C ILE A 267 -4.10 13.60 14.91
N THR A 268 -5.35 13.26 15.19
CA THR A 268 -6.02 12.16 14.47
C THR A 268 -7.49 12.46 14.24
N ARG A 269 -8.01 12.00 13.10
CA ARG A 269 -9.42 12.09 12.72
C ARG A 269 -9.89 10.75 12.16
N TYR A 270 -11.10 10.37 12.47
CA TYR A 270 -11.77 9.20 11.91
C TYR A 270 -13.16 9.58 11.42
N GLU A 271 -13.51 9.14 10.22
CA GLU A 271 -14.81 9.40 9.62
C GLU A 271 -15.33 8.13 8.94
N VAL A 272 -16.60 7.81 9.16
CA VAL A 272 -17.31 6.74 8.47
C VAL A 272 -18.26 7.37 7.47
N ILE A 273 -18.11 7.04 6.19
CA ILE A 273 -19.03 7.48 5.13
C ILE A 273 -20.19 6.50 5.10
N PRO A 274 -21.41 6.94 5.45
CA PRO A 274 -22.57 6.06 5.53
C PRO A 274 -22.95 5.54 4.13
N ASP A 275 -23.68 4.43 4.12
CA ASP A 275 -24.38 3.89 2.94
C ASP A 275 -23.50 3.42 1.76
N ILE A 276 -22.19 3.39 1.89
CA ILE A 276 -21.25 2.80 0.92
C ILE A 276 -20.63 1.52 1.44
N ASP A 277 -20.37 0.56 0.54
CA ASP A 277 -19.57 -0.64 0.76
C ASP A 277 -18.06 -0.38 0.55
N HIS A 278 -17.23 -1.40 0.66
CA HIS A 278 -15.78 -1.28 0.52
C HIS A 278 -15.37 -0.57 -0.77
N TYR A 279 -15.91 -1.01 -1.90
CA TYR A 279 -15.59 -0.41 -3.20
C TYR A 279 -16.34 0.90 -3.46
N GLY A 280 -17.43 1.15 -2.78
CA GLY A 280 -18.20 2.39 -2.84
C GLY A 280 -17.37 3.63 -2.51
N ILE A 281 -16.25 3.47 -1.78
CA ILE A 281 -15.31 4.56 -1.48
C ILE A 281 -14.72 5.20 -2.76
N TYR A 282 -14.64 4.45 -3.87
CA TYR A 282 -14.12 4.94 -5.16
C TYR A 282 -15.23 5.48 -6.07
N PHE A 283 -16.51 5.32 -5.71
CA PHE A 283 -17.69 5.73 -6.46
C PHE A 283 -18.45 6.81 -5.69
N ASP A 284 -19.51 6.46 -5.01
CA ASP A 284 -20.36 7.42 -4.30
C ASP A 284 -19.62 8.10 -3.13
N GLY A 285 -18.69 7.41 -2.49
CA GLY A 285 -17.83 7.92 -1.43
C GLY A 285 -16.66 8.76 -1.91
N TYR A 286 -16.33 8.75 -3.22
CA TYR A 286 -15.11 9.38 -3.74
C TYR A 286 -15.04 10.88 -3.47
N ALA A 287 -16.11 11.61 -3.74
CA ALA A 287 -16.12 13.06 -3.55
C ALA A 287 -15.80 13.46 -2.11
N ARG A 288 -16.34 12.70 -1.13
CA ARG A 288 -16.08 12.97 0.29
C ARG A 288 -14.69 12.52 0.69
N SER A 289 -14.30 11.31 0.36
CA SER A 289 -13.00 10.75 0.78
C SER A 289 -11.83 11.53 0.19
N SER A 290 -11.91 11.90 -1.08
CA SER A 290 -10.86 12.64 -1.76
C SER A 290 -10.73 14.08 -1.24
N GLN A 291 -11.86 14.76 -0.97
CA GLN A 291 -11.83 16.10 -0.40
C GLN A 291 -11.21 16.10 1.00
N VAL A 292 -11.59 15.14 1.86
CA VAL A 292 -10.99 15.01 3.20
C VAL A 292 -9.48 14.80 3.11
N ALA A 293 -9.00 13.97 2.18
CA ALA A 293 -7.57 13.72 2.01
C ALA A 293 -6.82 14.97 1.50
N VAL A 294 -7.40 15.71 0.54
CA VAL A 294 -6.83 16.99 0.06
C VAL A 294 -6.70 18.00 1.18
N ASP A 295 -7.78 18.22 1.93
CA ASP A 295 -7.80 19.19 3.03
C ASP A 295 -6.79 18.79 4.10
N TRP A 296 -6.72 17.48 4.43
CA TRP A 296 -5.77 16.97 5.39
C TRP A 296 -4.31 17.25 5.01
N PHE A 297 -3.94 16.98 3.77
CA PHE A 297 -2.58 17.25 3.32
C PHE A 297 -2.27 18.74 3.21
N ARG A 298 -3.23 19.58 2.83
CA ARG A 298 -3.05 21.04 2.83
C ARG A 298 -2.82 21.61 4.23
N ASP A 299 -3.46 21.03 5.24
CA ASP A 299 -3.36 21.50 6.64
C ASP A 299 -2.08 21.01 7.32
N HIS A 300 -1.46 19.91 6.84
CA HIS A 300 -0.40 19.22 7.53
C HIS A 300 0.90 19.01 6.76
N LEU A 301 0.96 19.38 5.49
CA LEU A 301 2.16 19.42 4.63
C LEU A 301 2.48 20.86 4.21
#